data_d43628fca4d4de72e276b82b7ef54fe6
#
_entry.id   d43628fca4d4de72e276b82b7ef54fe6
#
_cell.length_a   1.000
_cell.length_b   1.000
_cell.length_c   1.000
_cell.angle_alpha   90.00
_cell.angle_beta   90.00
_cell.angle_gamma   90.00
#
_symmetry.space_group_name_H-M   'P 1'
#
loop_
_entity.id
_entity.type
_entity.pdbx_description
1 polymer ?
#
loop_
_entity_poly.entity_id
_entity_poly.type
_entity_poly.pdbx_seq_one_letter_code
_entity_poly.pdbx_strand_id
1 'polypeptide(L)'
;DKTEEEAEEGETEEYGIGTFVYYRRKPLVESKFHDFVNSLPRNIIRCKGIVWFENDDEMSYVFEQAGKQTGVYEAGEWIATFPLKDQQAFRKANYDLERDWDEEVGDRMVKLVFIGQKMDKKAICEELDKCLAK
;
A
#
# COMPACT_ATOMS: atom_id res chain seq x y z
N ASP A 1 -3.39 2.53 -9.38
CA ASP A 1 -3.63 2.66 -10.81
C ASP A 1 -2.91 1.53 -11.54
N LYS A 2 -3.60 0.95 -12.48
CA LYS A 2 -3.11 -0.17 -13.26
C LYS A 2 -1.82 0.14 -14.02
N THR A 3 -1.77 1.32 -14.63
CA THR A 3 -0.60 1.75 -15.40
C THR A 3 0.63 1.90 -14.52
N GLU A 4 0.45 2.48 -13.34
CA GLU A 4 1.54 2.65 -12.39
C GLU A 4 2.03 1.28 -11.89
N GLU A 5 1.10 0.37 -11.62
CA GLU A 5 1.42 -0.97 -11.21
C GLU A 5 2.21 -1.72 -12.29
N GLU A 6 1.79 -1.58 -13.53
CA GLU A 6 2.49 -2.19 -14.66
C GLU A 6 3.90 -1.64 -14.83
N ALA A 7 4.07 -0.32 -14.66
CA ALA A 7 5.38 0.31 -14.78
C ALA A 7 6.35 -0.19 -13.71
N GLU A 8 5.88 -0.28 -12.46
CA GLU A 8 6.71 -0.79 -11.37
C GLU A 8 7.06 -2.27 -11.58
N GLU A 9 6.09 -3.04 -12.07
CA GLU A 9 6.27 -4.46 -12.32
C GLU A 9 7.27 -4.73 -13.45
N GLY A 10 7.38 -3.80 -14.39
CA GLY A 10 8.27 -3.92 -15.51
C GLY A 10 9.74 -3.62 -15.23
N GLU A 11 10.06 -3.26 -13.98
CA GLU A 11 11.43 -2.98 -13.62
C GLU A 11 12.33 -4.21 -13.82
N THR A 12 13.56 -3.95 -14.19
CA THR A 12 14.52 -4.96 -14.57
C THR A 12 14.83 -5.94 -13.45
N GLU A 13 14.79 -7.21 -13.78
CA GLU A 13 15.20 -8.27 -12.87
C GLU A 13 16.70 -8.55 -13.01
N GLU A 14 17.51 -7.52 -12.94
CA GLU A 14 18.94 -7.67 -12.97
C GLU A 14 19.36 -8.44 -11.73
N TYR A 15 20.16 -9.48 -11.90
CA TYR A 15 20.55 -10.39 -10.81
C TYR A 15 19.37 -11.10 -10.16
N GLY A 16 18.25 -11.23 -10.89
CA GLY A 16 17.05 -11.87 -10.36
C GLY A 16 16.24 -11.01 -9.41
N ILE A 17 16.55 -9.71 -9.30
CA ILE A 17 15.82 -8.79 -8.45
C ILE A 17 14.76 -8.08 -9.27
N GLY A 18 13.54 -8.09 -8.77
CA GLY A 18 12.42 -7.41 -9.40
C GLY A 18 11.59 -6.63 -8.41
N THR A 19 10.62 -5.91 -8.92
CA THR A 19 9.70 -5.11 -8.12
C THR A 19 8.28 -5.29 -8.61
N PHE A 20 7.32 -5.09 -7.71
CA PHE A 20 5.92 -4.92 -8.11
C PHE A 20 5.20 -4.07 -7.07
N VAL A 21 4.04 -3.55 -7.46
CA VAL A 21 3.21 -2.72 -6.58
C VAL A 21 1.90 -3.43 -6.32
N TYR A 22 1.54 -3.51 -5.04
CA TYR A 22 0.22 -3.96 -4.61
C TYR A 22 -0.60 -2.71 -4.32
N TYR A 23 -1.72 -2.53 -5.00
CA TYR A 23 -2.55 -1.33 -4.88
C TYR A 23 -4.01 -1.70 -4.75
N ARG A 24 -4.63 -1.29 -3.64
CA ARG A 24 -6.06 -1.55 -3.39
C ARG A 24 -6.71 -0.35 -2.72
N ARG A 25 -7.99 -0.18 -2.99
CA ARG A 25 -8.79 0.92 -2.40
C ARG A 25 -9.75 0.39 -1.33
N LYS A 26 -9.35 -0.64 -0.62
CA LYS A 26 -10.06 -1.22 0.51
C LYS A 26 -9.12 -1.29 1.69
N PRO A 27 -9.65 -1.21 2.92
CA PRO A 27 -8.78 -1.31 4.08
C PRO A 27 -8.37 -2.75 4.37
N LEU A 28 -7.25 -2.88 5.06
CA LEU A 28 -6.76 -4.15 5.58
C LEU A 28 -7.32 -4.39 6.98
N VAL A 29 -7.65 -5.64 7.28
CA VAL A 29 -7.92 -6.06 8.65
C VAL A 29 -6.57 -6.19 9.34
N GLU A 30 -6.33 -5.39 10.36
CA GLU A 30 -5.01 -5.26 10.99
C GLU A 30 -4.45 -6.60 11.47
N SER A 31 -5.24 -7.42 12.14
CA SER A 31 -4.79 -8.71 12.64
C SER A 31 -4.36 -9.65 11.50
N LYS A 32 -5.08 -9.63 10.39
CA LYS A 32 -4.75 -10.46 9.23
C LYS A 32 -3.48 -9.97 8.55
N PHE A 33 -3.30 -8.67 8.45
CA PHE A 33 -2.08 -8.10 7.89
C PHE A 33 -0.87 -8.45 8.76
N HIS A 34 -1.04 -8.41 10.08
CA HIS A 34 0.02 -8.79 11.01
C HIS A 34 0.46 -10.25 10.78
N ASP A 35 -0.51 -11.15 10.60
CA ASP A 35 -0.21 -12.55 10.31
C ASP A 35 0.52 -12.71 8.98
N PHE A 36 0.10 -11.95 7.97
CA PHE A 36 0.77 -11.94 6.67
C PHE A 36 2.22 -11.50 6.81
N VAL A 37 2.46 -10.43 7.55
CA VAL A 37 3.81 -9.88 7.76
C VAL A 37 4.71 -10.89 8.44
N ASN A 38 4.16 -11.63 9.41
CA ASN A 38 4.92 -12.65 10.14
C ASN A 38 5.25 -13.86 9.28
N SER A 39 4.61 -13.99 8.11
CA SER A 39 4.78 -15.14 7.21
C SER A 39 5.40 -14.72 5.87
N LEU A 40 6.01 -13.54 5.81
CA LEU A 40 6.60 -13.05 4.55
C LEU A 40 7.65 -14.01 4.02
N PRO A 41 7.61 -14.34 2.71
CA PRO A 41 8.64 -15.14 2.08
C PRO A 41 10.01 -14.48 2.20
N ARG A 42 11.04 -15.29 2.38
CA ARG A 42 12.41 -14.78 2.57
C ARG A 42 12.99 -14.10 1.34
N ASN A 43 12.44 -14.40 0.18
CA ASN A 43 12.90 -13.79 -1.06
C ASN A 43 12.39 -12.35 -1.24
N ILE A 44 11.51 -11.87 -0.36
CA ILE A 44 11.16 -10.46 -0.31
C ILE A 44 12.25 -9.72 0.47
N ILE A 45 13.00 -8.88 -0.23
CA ILE A 45 14.12 -8.14 0.35
C ILE A 45 13.63 -6.90 1.09
N ARG A 46 12.68 -6.18 0.47
CA ARG A 46 12.09 -4.98 1.03
C ARG A 46 10.63 -4.84 0.63
N CYS A 47 9.86 -4.28 1.54
CA CYS A 47 8.49 -3.87 1.25
C CYS A 47 8.23 -2.56 1.98
N LYS A 48 7.66 -1.60 1.28
CA LYS A 48 7.33 -0.31 1.90
C LYS A 48 6.11 0.29 1.24
N GLY A 49 5.32 0.97 2.02
CA GLY A 49 4.22 1.73 1.45
C GLY A 49 3.18 2.13 2.48
N ILE A 50 2.11 2.73 1.96
CA ILE A 50 1.04 3.25 2.78
C ILE A 50 -0.03 2.19 2.98
N VAL A 51 -0.56 2.10 4.19
CA VAL A 51 -1.61 1.15 4.50
C VAL A 51 -2.77 1.87 5.20
N TRP A 52 -3.95 1.35 4.92
CA TRP A 52 -5.21 1.79 5.50
C TRP A 52 -5.78 0.61 6.26
N PHE A 53 -5.99 0.78 7.58
CA PHE A 53 -6.56 -0.26 8.41
C PHE A 53 -8.05 -0.04 8.62
N GLU A 54 -8.80 -1.12 8.60
CA GLU A 54 -10.27 -1.10 8.75
C GLU A 54 -10.72 -0.39 10.03
N ASN A 55 -9.96 -0.54 11.11
CA ASN A 55 -10.33 0.03 12.40
C ASN A 55 -9.91 1.49 12.58
N ASP A 56 -9.36 2.13 11.55
CA ASP A 56 -8.90 3.51 11.64
C ASP A 56 -9.01 4.22 10.29
N ASP A 57 -10.13 4.90 10.07
CA ASP A 57 -10.36 5.66 8.85
C ASP A 57 -9.75 7.06 8.89
N GLU A 58 -9.14 7.44 10.00
CA GLU A 58 -8.60 8.79 10.16
C GLU A 58 -7.10 8.85 9.90
N MET A 59 -6.34 7.92 10.47
CA MET A 59 -4.88 7.93 10.40
C MET A 59 -4.39 7.00 9.31
N SER A 60 -3.48 7.52 8.47
CA SER A 60 -2.74 6.67 7.54
C SER A 60 -1.49 6.14 8.21
N TYR A 61 -1.01 5.00 7.74
CA TYR A 61 0.19 4.36 8.28
C TYR A 61 1.15 4.03 7.17
N VAL A 62 2.43 4.00 7.49
CA VAL A 62 3.46 3.48 6.59
C VAL A 62 3.95 2.16 7.16
N PHE A 63 3.97 1.13 6.32
CA PHE A 63 4.58 -0.15 6.63
C PHE A 63 5.95 -0.20 5.99
N GLU A 64 6.92 -0.69 6.75
CA GLU A 64 8.28 -0.91 6.25
C GLU A 64 8.76 -2.30 6.64
N GLN A 65 9.44 -2.96 5.71
CA GLN A 65 10.10 -4.23 5.97
C GLN A 65 11.44 -4.22 5.25
N ALA A 66 12.48 -4.59 5.98
CA ALA A 66 13.82 -4.78 5.43
C ALA A 66 14.39 -6.03 6.09
N GLY A 67 14.55 -7.09 5.31
CA GLY A 67 14.92 -8.40 5.87
C GLY A 67 13.89 -8.87 6.87
N LYS A 68 14.31 -9.18 8.09
CA LYS A 68 13.41 -9.64 9.16
C LYS A 68 12.84 -8.51 10.00
N GLN A 69 13.28 -7.27 9.77
CA GLN A 69 12.81 -6.13 10.54
C GLN A 69 11.58 -5.52 9.88
N THR A 70 10.55 -5.28 10.66
CA THR A 70 9.31 -4.68 10.20
C THR A 70 8.88 -3.57 11.14
N GLY A 71 8.11 -2.63 10.61
CA GLY A 71 7.56 -1.57 11.42
C GLY A 71 6.33 -0.95 10.77
N VAL A 72 5.45 -0.42 11.61
CA VAL A 72 4.26 0.31 11.17
C VAL A 72 4.27 1.63 11.91
N TYR A 73 4.15 2.73 11.18
CA TYR A 73 4.27 4.08 11.74
C TYR A 73 3.12 4.95 11.27
N GLU A 74 2.66 5.85 12.13
CA GLU A 74 1.68 6.85 11.74
C GLU A 74 2.28 7.78 10.70
N ALA A 75 1.52 8.04 9.63
CA ALA A 75 1.98 8.89 8.51
C ALA A 75 1.14 10.15 8.32
N GLY A 76 0.22 10.41 9.24
CA GLY A 76 -0.66 11.56 9.17
C GLY A 76 -2.08 11.18 8.80
N GLU A 77 -3.00 12.08 9.08
CA GLU A 77 -4.41 11.83 8.80
C GLU A 77 -4.67 11.82 7.30
N TRP A 78 -5.58 10.96 6.88
CA TRP A 78 -6.05 10.97 5.49
C TRP A 78 -6.71 12.32 5.19
N ILE A 79 -6.47 12.86 4.00
CA ILE A 79 -7.11 14.11 3.57
C ILE A 79 -8.63 13.97 3.57
N ALA A 80 -9.13 12.76 3.34
CA ALA A 80 -10.57 12.48 3.35
C ALA A 80 -11.24 12.78 4.70
N THR A 81 -10.47 12.90 5.79
CA THR A 81 -11.01 13.24 7.12
C THR A 81 -11.05 14.73 7.38
N PHE A 82 -10.47 15.53 6.50
CA PHE A 82 -10.41 16.97 6.66
C PHE A 82 -11.75 17.63 6.31
N PRO A 83 -11.99 18.86 6.79
CA PRO A 83 -13.16 19.62 6.34
C PRO A 83 -13.16 19.75 4.82
N LEU A 84 -14.33 19.77 4.21
CA LEU A 84 -14.47 19.82 2.75
C LEU A 84 -13.65 20.92 2.09
N LYS A 85 -13.64 22.10 2.69
CA LYS A 85 -12.88 23.23 2.19
C LYS A 85 -11.39 22.91 2.08
N ASP A 86 -10.85 22.22 3.09
CA ASP A 86 -9.44 21.86 3.10
C ASP A 86 -9.16 20.73 2.11
N GLN A 87 -10.07 19.77 1.98
CA GLN A 87 -9.94 18.74 0.95
C GLN A 87 -9.81 19.35 -0.43
N GLN A 88 -10.68 20.32 -0.73
CA GLN A 88 -10.67 20.98 -2.04
C GLN A 88 -9.36 21.71 -2.27
N ALA A 89 -8.84 22.40 -1.25
CA ALA A 89 -7.58 23.14 -1.36
C ALA A 89 -6.40 22.19 -1.63
N PHE A 90 -6.32 21.09 -0.88
CA PHE A 90 -5.25 20.10 -1.07
C PHE A 90 -5.33 19.43 -2.44
N ARG A 91 -6.53 19.06 -2.88
CA ARG A 91 -6.73 18.43 -4.20
C ARG A 91 -6.34 19.35 -5.33
N LYS A 92 -6.67 20.63 -5.20
CA LYS A 92 -6.32 21.64 -6.20
C LYS A 92 -4.82 21.88 -6.29
N ALA A 93 -4.13 21.78 -5.16
CA ALA A 93 -2.70 22.03 -5.07
C ALA A 93 -1.82 20.83 -5.41
N ASN A 94 -2.40 19.63 -5.49
CA ASN A 94 -1.62 18.39 -5.66
C ASN A 94 -2.23 17.52 -6.75
N TYR A 95 -1.52 17.44 -7.88
CA TYR A 95 -1.99 16.69 -9.05
C TYR A 95 -2.24 15.21 -8.74
N ASP A 96 -1.30 14.57 -8.05
CA ASP A 96 -1.41 13.13 -7.76
C ASP A 96 -2.59 12.84 -6.84
N LEU A 97 -2.80 13.70 -5.86
CA LEU A 97 -3.93 13.58 -4.95
C LEU A 97 -5.26 13.70 -5.71
N GLU A 98 -5.37 14.67 -6.60
CA GLU A 98 -6.59 14.86 -7.39
C GLU A 98 -6.82 13.69 -8.34
N ARG A 99 -5.78 13.24 -9.01
CA ARG A 99 -5.87 12.11 -9.95
C ARG A 99 -6.38 10.85 -9.27
N ASP A 100 -5.88 10.58 -8.07
CA ASP A 100 -6.16 9.33 -7.36
C ASP A 100 -7.32 9.44 -6.38
N TRP A 101 -7.97 10.59 -6.32
CA TRP A 101 -9.09 10.79 -5.40
C TRP A 101 -10.29 9.93 -5.78
N ASP A 102 -10.77 9.15 -4.82
CA ASP A 102 -11.96 8.30 -4.98
C ASP A 102 -13.16 8.98 -4.34
N GLU A 103 -14.32 8.93 -5.00
CA GLU A 103 -15.51 9.60 -4.48
C GLU A 103 -16.01 9.01 -3.17
N GLU A 104 -15.79 7.73 -2.93
CA GLU A 104 -16.24 7.08 -1.69
C GLU A 104 -15.22 7.14 -0.58
N VAL A 105 -13.95 6.86 -0.89
CA VAL A 105 -12.93 6.71 0.13
C VAL A 105 -11.91 7.84 0.17
N GLY A 106 -11.96 8.76 -0.80
CA GLY A 106 -11.02 9.88 -0.85
C GLY A 106 -9.63 9.42 -1.24
N ASP A 107 -8.64 9.76 -0.42
CA ASP A 107 -7.24 9.39 -0.64
C ASP A 107 -6.85 8.10 0.06
N ARG A 108 -7.76 7.45 0.76
CA ARG A 108 -7.47 6.20 1.47
C ARG A 108 -7.12 5.09 0.51
N MET A 109 -6.05 4.38 0.81
CA MET A 109 -5.57 3.29 -0.04
C MET A 109 -4.58 2.40 0.69
N VAL A 110 -4.34 1.24 0.11
CA VAL A 110 -3.19 0.40 0.43
C VAL A 110 -2.32 0.40 -0.82
N LYS A 111 -1.07 0.81 -0.68
CA LYS A 111 -0.12 0.80 -1.79
C LYS A 111 1.25 0.38 -1.26
N LEU A 112 1.66 -0.84 -1.60
CA LEU A 112 2.88 -1.43 -1.11
C LEU A 112 3.79 -1.78 -2.28
N VAL A 113 5.04 -1.35 -2.21
CA VAL A 113 6.07 -1.69 -3.20
C VAL A 113 6.89 -2.84 -2.65
N PHE A 114 6.98 -3.91 -3.41
CA PHE A 114 7.77 -5.10 -3.07
C PHE A 114 9.02 -5.17 -3.92
N ILE A 115 10.14 -5.47 -3.29
CA ILE A 115 11.42 -5.69 -3.95
C ILE A 115 11.94 -7.03 -3.48
N GLY A 116 12.32 -7.90 -4.40
CA GLY A 116 12.81 -9.21 -4.02
C GLY A 116 13.32 -10.01 -5.20
N GLN A 117 13.68 -11.26 -4.91
CA GLN A 117 14.19 -12.18 -5.91
C GLN A 117 13.15 -13.24 -6.21
N LYS A 118 12.85 -13.45 -7.49
CA LYS A 118 11.93 -14.52 -7.94
C LYS A 118 10.63 -14.53 -7.14
N MET A 119 10.06 -13.35 -6.91
CA MET A 119 8.82 -13.24 -6.16
C MET A 119 7.65 -13.80 -6.96
N ASP A 120 6.76 -14.49 -6.26
CA ASP A 120 5.49 -14.93 -6.83
C ASP A 120 4.45 -13.84 -6.59
N LYS A 121 4.38 -12.87 -7.49
CA LYS A 121 3.47 -11.74 -7.36
C LYS A 121 2.03 -12.20 -7.15
N LYS A 122 1.59 -13.14 -7.95
CA LYS A 122 0.20 -13.63 -7.86
C LYS A 122 -0.12 -14.19 -6.48
N ALA A 123 0.76 -15.04 -5.96
CA ALA A 123 0.57 -15.64 -4.65
C ALA A 123 0.59 -14.58 -3.53
N ILE A 124 1.54 -13.65 -3.60
CA ILE A 124 1.65 -12.59 -2.60
C ILE A 124 0.39 -11.72 -2.61
N CYS A 125 -0.08 -11.33 -3.78
CA CYS A 125 -1.29 -10.50 -3.90
C CYS A 125 -2.53 -11.25 -3.42
N GLU A 126 -2.64 -12.55 -3.70
CA GLU A 126 -3.76 -13.35 -3.22
C GLU A 126 -3.78 -13.43 -1.69
N GLU A 127 -2.63 -13.60 -1.06
CA GLU A 127 -2.55 -13.61 0.40
C GLU A 127 -2.91 -12.26 1.01
N LEU A 128 -2.45 -11.18 0.40
CA LEU A 128 -2.83 -9.84 0.84
C LEU A 128 -4.32 -9.56 0.64
N ASP A 129 -4.89 -10.04 -0.45
CA ASP A 129 -6.32 -9.84 -0.69
C ASP A 129 -7.18 -10.52 0.37
N LYS A 130 -6.70 -11.61 0.95
CA LYS A 130 -7.38 -12.26 2.08
C LYS A 130 -7.36 -11.40 3.34
N CYS A 131 -6.45 -10.43 3.41
CA CYS A 131 -6.37 -9.51 4.54
C CYS A 131 -7.31 -8.33 4.40
N LEU A 132 -7.88 -8.11 3.21
CA LEU A 132 -8.78 -6.98 2.99
C LEU A 132 -10.10 -7.18 3.73
N ALA A 133 -10.67 -6.07 4.19
CA ALA A 133 -12.02 -6.07 4.77
C ALA A 133 -13.04 -6.42 3.69
N LYS A 134 -14.08 -7.07 4.11
CA LYS A 134 -15.17 -7.48 3.19
C LYS A 134 -16.14 -6.36 2.88
#